data_7e1345641a7d27740d719d1828a1455d
#
_entry.id   7e1345641a7d27740d719d1828a1455d
#
_cell.length_a   1.000
_cell.length_b   1.000
_cell.length_c   1.000
_cell.angle_alpha   90.00
_cell.angle_beta   90.00
_cell.angle_gamma   90.00
#
_symmetry.space_group_name_H-M   'P 1'
#
loop_
_entity.id
_entity.type
_entity.pdbx_description
1 polymer ?
#
loop_
_entity_poly.entity_id
_entity_poly.type
_entity_poly.pdbx_seq_one_letter_code
_entity_poly.pdbx_strand_id
1 'polypeptide(L)'
;MNADLQPASREVVVFNDTEATRSVMATVTDAHAECQPVVIILMGLPAAGKSTFYARELAPRGIAHINLDTLRTRHRELQQIQEYLKRGVSFAVDNTNTLPEERARYIKLATDAGYRIEGYFLRSRVQECIRNNEERDKKVPIAASASMSARLILPSKKEGFDALYFVNRTEKGYDISPWKENN
;
A
#
# COMPACT_ATOMS: atom_id res chain seq x y z
N MET A 1 41.18 29.05 55.55
CA MET A 1 39.91 28.33 55.82
C MET A 1 39.57 27.59 54.61
N ASN A 2 39.94 26.32 54.56
CA ASN A 2 39.61 25.41 53.41
C ASN A 2 38.36 24.66 53.82
N ALA A 3 37.35 24.74 52.97
CA ALA A 3 36.10 23.93 53.03
C ALA A 3 36.24 22.77 52.05
N ASP A 4 36.42 21.57 52.60
CA ASP A 4 36.45 20.30 51.87
C ASP A 4 35.05 19.99 51.32
N LEU A 5 34.94 19.91 49.99
CA LEU A 5 33.75 19.38 49.29
C LEU A 5 34.01 17.89 49.04
N GLN A 6 33.33 17.04 49.81
CA GLN A 6 33.26 15.59 49.56
C GLN A 6 32.39 15.31 48.33
N PRO A 7 32.76 14.38 47.46
CA PRO A 7 31.92 13.96 46.35
C PRO A 7 30.76 13.05 46.80
N ALA A 8 29.56 13.36 46.37
CA ALA A 8 28.36 12.57 46.60
C ALA A 8 28.48 11.17 45.97
N SER A 9 28.32 10.16 46.80
CA SER A 9 28.25 8.75 46.38
C SER A 9 27.01 8.53 45.54
N ARG A 10 27.21 8.15 44.28
CA ARG A 10 26.12 7.65 43.41
C ARG A 10 25.79 6.22 43.85
N GLU A 11 24.63 6.02 44.44
CA GLU A 11 24.03 4.70 44.61
C GLU A 11 23.74 4.08 43.25
N VAL A 12 24.38 2.97 42.96
CA VAL A 12 24.06 2.12 41.80
C VAL A 12 22.86 1.27 42.21
N VAL A 13 21.68 1.62 41.71
CA VAL A 13 20.48 0.77 41.86
C VAL A 13 20.64 -0.44 40.94
N VAL A 14 20.98 -1.58 41.54
CA VAL A 14 21.01 -2.88 40.88
C VAL A 14 19.54 -3.36 40.78
N PHE A 15 18.97 -3.33 39.61
CA PHE A 15 17.68 -3.96 39.38
C PHE A 15 17.88 -5.49 39.34
N ASN A 16 17.42 -6.17 40.40
CA ASN A 16 17.34 -7.61 40.38
C ASN A 16 16.31 -8.08 39.33
N ASP A 17 16.73 -8.99 38.45
CA ASP A 17 15.92 -9.70 37.48
C ASP A 17 14.81 -10.50 38.19
N THR A 18 13.68 -9.89 38.44
CA THR A 18 12.50 -10.56 38.98
C THR A 18 11.61 -11.08 37.82
N GLU A 19 10.95 -12.21 38.08
CA GLU A 19 10.02 -12.87 37.12
C GLU A 19 8.99 -11.91 36.56
N ALA A 20 8.63 -10.85 37.31
CA ALA A 20 7.74 -9.77 36.87
C ALA A 20 8.34 -8.96 35.70
N THR A 21 9.64 -8.72 35.65
CA THR A 21 10.30 -7.98 34.54
C THR A 21 10.36 -8.81 33.28
N ARG A 22 10.50 -10.13 33.41
CA ARG A 22 10.41 -11.06 32.25
C ARG A 22 8.99 -11.14 31.67
N SER A 23 7.96 -11.13 32.54
CA SER A 23 6.56 -11.16 32.12
C SER A 23 6.18 -9.87 31.35
N VAL A 24 6.67 -8.70 31.80
CA VAL A 24 6.40 -7.42 31.10
C VAL A 24 7.16 -7.35 29.78
N MET A 25 8.38 -7.85 29.69
CA MET A 25 9.12 -7.91 28.42
C MET A 25 8.49 -8.92 27.44
N ALA A 26 8.01 -10.07 27.91
CA ALA A 26 7.29 -11.04 27.08
C ALA A 26 5.96 -10.45 26.53
N THR A 27 5.23 -9.65 27.33
CA THR A 27 3.98 -9.01 26.91
C THR A 27 4.22 -7.87 25.91
N VAL A 28 5.37 -7.19 25.97
CA VAL A 28 5.71 -6.13 25.01
C VAL A 28 6.20 -6.72 23.68
N THR A 29 6.84 -7.90 23.69
CA THR A 29 7.24 -8.60 22.47
C THR A 29 6.06 -9.26 21.75
N ASP A 30 5.02 -9.68 22.46
CA ASP A 30 3.80 -10.25 21.84
C ASP A 30 2.86 -9.17 21.25
N ALA A 31 3.01 -7.89 21.62
CA ALA A 31 2.24 -6.77 21.05
C ALA A 31 2.71 -6.33 19.66
N HIS A 32 3.88 -6.77 19.20
CA HIS A 32 4.30 -6.79 17.81
C HIS A 32 4.07 -8.19 17.21
N ALA A 33 2.83 -8.65 17.20
CA ALA A 33 2.39 -9.58 16.16
C ALA A 33 2.73 -8.85 14.85
N GLU A 34 3.84 -9.22 14.22
CA GLU A 34 4.37 -8.60 13.01
C GLU A 34 3.26 -8.64 11.97
N CYS A 35 2.55 -7.52 11.83
CA CYS A 35 1.54 -7.39 10.81
C CYS A 35 2.32 -7.50 9.49
N GLN A 36 2.23 -8.66 8.82
CA GLN A 36 2.93 -8.94 7.57
C GLN A 36 2.78 -7.73 6.65
N PRO A 37 3.88 -7.16 6.14
CA PRO A 37 3.80 -5.97 5.30
C PRO A 37 3.01 -6.29 4.02
N VAL A 38 2.29 -5.29 3.51
CA VAL A 38 1.38 -5.46 2.39
C VAL A 38 1.80 -4.65 1.18
N VAL A 39 1.74 -5.28 0.00
CA VAL A 39 1.76 -4.59 -1.30
C VAL A 39 0.33 -4.52 -1.82
N ILE A 40 -0.14 -3.30 -2.06
CA ILE A 40 -1.46 -3.04 -2.60
C ILE A 40 -1.32 -2.66 -4.07
N ILE A 41 -2.07 -3.33 -4.95
CA ILE A 41 -2.11 -3.02 -6.38
C ILE A 41 -3.47 -2.40 -6.70
N LEU A 42 -3.45 -1.09 -7.01
CA LEU A 42 -4.63 -0.40 -7.48
C LEU A 42 -4.81 -0.64 -8.98
N MET A 43 -6.03 -0.95 -9.41
CA MET A 43 -6.36 -1.31 -10.78
C MET A 43 -7.57 -0.52 -11.27
N GLY A 44 -7.57 -0.17 -12.54
CA GLY A 44 -8.70 0.51 -13.18
C GLY A 44 -8.26 1.57 -14.20
N LEU A 45 -9.20 2.05 -14.99
CA LEU A 45 -8.97 3.03 -16.05
C LEU A 45 -8.39 4.36 -15.51
N PRO A 46 -7.75 5.18 -16.36
CA PRO A 46 -7.46 6.57 -16.02
C PRO A 46 -8.74 7.28 -15.54
N ALA A 47 -8.61 8.16 -14.56
CA ALA A 47 -9.71 8.89 -13.94
C ALA A 47 -10.80 8.04 -13.22
N ALA A 48 -10.56 6.74 -12.98
CA ALA A 48 -11.42 5.89 -12.15
C ALA A 48 -11.37 6.25 -10.65
N GLY A 49 -10.51 7.18 -10.23
CA GLY A 49 -10.43 7.65 -8.85
C GLY A 49 -9.42 6.93 -7.96
N LYS A 50 -8.44 6.19 -8.54
CA LYS A 50 -7.41 5.44 -7.79
C LYS A 50 -6.63 6.29 -6.80
N SER A 51 -6.09 7.43 -7.24
CA SER A 51 -5.30 8.31 -6.36
C SER A 51 -6.17 8.95 -5.26
N THR A 52 -7.44 9.23 -5.54
CA THR A 52 -8.40 9.72 -4.54
C THR A 52 -8.72 8.61 -3.51
N PHE A 53 -8.90 7.37 -3.99
CA PHE A 53 -9.09 6.21 -3.12
C PHE A 53 -7.86 6.00 -2.22
N TYR A 54 -6.66 6.04 -2.80
CA TYR A 54 -5.42 5.98 -2.02
C TYR A 54 -5.39 7.04 -0.92
N ALA A 55 -5.62 8.31 -1.27
CA ALA A 55 -5.53 9.42 -0.32
C ALA A 55 -6.54 9.31 0.84
N ARG A 56 -7.74 8.78 0.58
CA ARG A 56 -8.80 8.67 1.57
C ARG A 56 -8.76 7.40 2.42
N GLU A 57 -8.42 6.26 1.81
CA GLU A 57 -8.57 4.95 2.43
C GLU A 57 -7.24 4.30 2.82
N LEU A 58 -6.16 4.58 2.08
CA LEU A 58 -4.88 3.91 2.29
C LEU A 58 -3.84 4.79 2.99
N ALA A 59 -3.74 6.05 2.62
CA ALA A 59 -2.77 6.97 3.21
C ALA A 59 -2.94 7.14 4.74
N PRO A 60 -4.18 7.24 5.31
CA PRO A 60 -4.37 7.30 6.75
C PRO A 60 -3.92 6.02 7.50
N ARG A 61 -3.81 4.90 6.80
CA ARG A 61 -3.31 3.62 7.34
C ARG A 61 -1.78 3.51 7.32
N GLY A 62 -1.07 4.57 6.93
CA GLY A 62 0.39 4.57 6.82
C GLY A 62 0.94 3.81 5.60
N ILE A 63 0.11 3.50 4.61
CA ILE A 63 0.53 2.84 3.37
C ILE A 63 1.28 3.85 2.49
N ALA A 64 2.52 3.57 2.10
CA ALA A 64 3.29 4.44 1.24
C ALA A 64 2.75 4.46 -0.20
N HIS A 65 2.99 5.53 -0.95
CA HIS A 65 2.46 5.72 -2.30
C HIS A 65 3.54 5.55 -3.36
N ILE A 66 3.30 4.68 -4.32
CA ILE A 66 4.10 4.56 -5.53
C ILE A 66 3.22 4.89 -6.74
N ASN A 67 3.54 5.99 -7.41
CA ASN A 67 2.81 6.46 -8.58
C ASN A 67 3.79 6.79 -9.69
N LEU A 68 3.62 6.18 -10.87
CA LEU A 68 4.51 6.34 -12.01
C LEU A 68 4.50 7.76 -12.58
N ASP A 69 3.36 8.46 -12.52
CA ASP A 69 3.25 9.85 -13.00
C ASP A 69 4.13 10.79 -12.17
N THR A 70 4.31 10.51 -10.88
CA THR A 70 5.21 11.24 -9.99
C THR A 70 6.67 10.83 -10.21
N LEU A 71 6.94 9.53 -10.31
CA LEU A 71 8.30 9.00 -10.46
C LEU A 71 8.84 9.14 -11.88
N ARG A 72 7.98 9.34 -12.88
CA ARG A 72 8.25 9.60 -14.29
C ARG A 72 8.89 8.46 -15.07
N THR A 73 9.57 7.52 -14.44
CA THR A 73 10.26 6.41 -15.12
C THR A 73 10.04 5.09 -14.39
N ARG A 74 9.96 3.99 -15.16
CA ARG A 74 9.89 2.62 -14.61
C ARG A 74 11.13 2.23 -13.80
N HIS A 75 12.28 2.81 -14.12
CA HIS A 75 13.50 2.58 -13.35
C HIS A 75 13.38 3.14 -11.92
N ARG A 76 12.93 4.39 -11.77
CA ARG A 76 12.72 5.00 -10.45
C ARG A 76 11.62 4.29 -9.65
N GLU A 77 10.55 3.88 -10.33
CA GLU A 77 9.50 3.07 -9.72
C GLU A 77 10.08 1.78 -9.13
N LEU A 78 10.87 1.04 -9.91
CA LEU A 78 11.50 -0.20 -9.47
C LEU A 78 12.46 0.04 -8.29
N GLN A 79 13.28 1.08 -8.35
CA GLN A 79 14.18 1.45 -7.25
C GLN A 79 13.39 1.72 -5.95
N GLN A 80 12.30 2.48 -6.04
CA GLN A 80 11.46 2.80 -4.88
C GLN A 80 10.78 1.55 -4.31
N ILE A 81 10.28 0.65 -5.18
CA ILE A 81 9.70 -0.64 -4.77
C ILE A 81 10.76 -1.46 -4.03
N GLN A 82 11.96 -1.62 -4.60
CA GLN A 82 13.05 -2.40 -3.98
C GLN A 82 13.46 -1.83 -2.63
N GLU A 83 13.50 -0.50 -2.48
CA GLU A 83 13.77 0.15 -1.20
C GLU A 83 12.70 -0.19 -0.16
N TYR A 84 11.42 -0.07 -0.52
CA TYR A 84 10.32 -0.36 0.40
C TYR A 84 10.29 -1.84 0.80
N LEU A 85 10.45 -2.75 -0.16
CA LEU A 85 10.54 -4.19 0.11
C LEU A 85 11.69 -4.52 1.09
N LYS A 86 12.85 -3.89 0.91
CA LYS A 86 14.03 -4.10 1.78
C LYS A 86 13.81 -3.61 3.22
N ARG A 87 12.97 -2.58 3.37
CA ARG A 87 12.69 -1.92 4.67
C ARG A 87 11.44 -2.44 5.37
N GLY A 88 10.73 -3.40 4.80
CA GLY A 88 9.46 -3.89 5.35
C GLY A 88 8.32 -2.85 5.30
N VAL A 89 8.37 -1.87 4.39
CA VAL A 89 7.37 -0.81 4.28
C VAL A 89 6.19 -1.28 3.44
N SER A 90 4.97 -1.21 3.98
CA SER A 90 3.75 -1.44 3.21
C SER A 90 3.49 -0.30 2.23
N PHE A 91 3.16 -0.62 0.98
CA PHE A 91 2.94 0.40 -0.05
C PHE A 91 1.84 0.03 -1.05
N ALA A 92 1.29 1.06 -1.71
CA ALA A 92 0.33 0.93 -2.78
C ALA A 92 0.92 1.39 -4.12
N VAL A 93 0.77 0.57 -5.16
CA VAL A 93 1.12 0.90 -6.55
C VAL A 93 -0.11 1.47 -7.24
N ASP A 94 -0.09 2.79 -7.49
CA ASP A 94 -1.17 3.55 -8.12
C ASP A 94 -0.88 3.79 -9.60
N ASN A 95 -1.05 2.76 -10.40
CA ASN A 95 -1.02 2.80 -11.86
C ASN A 95 -2.34 2.25 -12.42
N THR A 96 -2.51 2.21 -13.74
CA THR A 96 -3.72 1.64 -14.34
C THR A 96 -3.83 0.14 -14.14
N ASN A 97 -2.71 -0.58 -14.27
CA ASN A 97 -2.58 -2.03 -14.02
C ASN A 97 -3.70 -2.85 -14.69
N THR A 98 -4.02 -2.49 -15.94
CA THR A 98 -5.16 -3.04 -16.68
C THR A 98 -4.90 -4.43 -17.25
N LEU A 99 -3.64 -4.82 -17.35
CA LEU A 99 -3.23 -6.10 -17.93
C LEU A 99 -2.59 -7.03 -16.88
N PRO A 100 -2.78 -8.35 -16.99
CA PRO A 100 -2.16 -9.32 -16.09
C PRO A 100 -0.63 -9.19 -16.02
N GLU A 101 0.03 -8.92 -17.15
CA GLU A 101 1.48 -8.77 -17.24
C GLU A 101 1.99 -7.54 -16.47
N GLU A 102 1.17 -6.50 -16.39
CA GLU A 102 1.47 -5.31 -15.60
C GLU A 102 1.41 -5.63 -14.10
N ARG A 103 0.46 -6.43 -13.68
CA ARG A 103 0.27 -6.84 -12.29
C ARG A 103 1.30 -7.89 -11.86
N ALA A 104 1.58 -8.86 -12.73
CA ALA A 104 2.49 -9.97 -12.46
C ALA A 104 3.88 -9.52 -11.98
N ARG A 105 4.41 -8.41 -12.50
CA ARG A 105 5.71 -7.88 -12.06
C ARG A 105 5.72 -7.45 -10.60
N TYR A 106 4.64 -6.84 -10.11
CA TYR A 106 4.53 -6.40 -8.71
C TYR A 106 4.24 -7.59 -7.81
N ILE A 107 3.35 -8.50 -8.25
CA ILE A 107 3.03 -9.73 -7.54
C ILE A 107 4.30 -10.56 -7.32
N LYS A 108 5.10 -10.76 -8.38
CA LYS A 108 6.36 -11.49 -8.27
C LYS A 108 7.31 -10.86 -7.24
N LEU A 109 7.56 -9.56 -7.32
CA LEU A 109 8.46 -8.86 -6.40
C LEU A 109 7.97 -8.94 -4.94
N ALA A 110 6.66 -8.82 -4.73
CA ALA A 110 6.06 -8.91 -3.40
C ALA A 110 6.13 -10.34 -2.84
N THR A 111 5.84 -11.35 -3.66
CA THR A 111 5.94 -12.77 -3.28
C THR A 111 7.38 -13.14 -2.92
N ASP A 112 8.35 -12.76 -3.76
CA ASP A 112 9.78 -13.04 -3.54
C ASP A 112 10.29 -12.40 -2.22
N ALA A 113 9.66 -11.30 -1.78
CA ALA A 113 9.99 -10.60 -0.53
C ALA A 113 9.12 -11.01 0.67
N GLY A 114 8.19 -11.95 0.52
CA GLY A 114 7.33 -12.44 1.60
C GLY A 114 6.23 -11.48 2.04
N TYR A 115 5.81 -10.56 1.16
CA TYR A 115 4.72 -9.62 1.44
C TYR A 115 3.36 -10.24 1.16
N ARG A 116 2.36 -9.81 1.91
CA ARG A 116 0.94 -10.03 1.56
C ARG A 116 0.57 -9.15 0.37
N ILE A 117 -0.25 -9.66 -0.55
CA ILE A 117 -0.60 -8.99 -1.79
C ILE A 117 -2.10 -8.76 -1.85
N GLU A 118 -2.51 -7.51 -1.88
CA GLU A 118 -3.91 -7.11 -1.99
C GLU A 118 -4.17 -6.37 -3.30
N GLY A 119 -5.23 -6.75 -4.00
CA GLY A 119 -5.67 -6.07 -5.21
C GLY A 119 -6.96 -5.29 -4.97
N TYR A 120 -7.02 -4.03 -5.45
CA TYR A 120 -8.23 -3.22 -5.43
C TYR A 120 -8.58 -2.79 -6.85
N PHE A 121 -9.63 -3.37 -7.40
CA PHE A 121 -10.14 -2.99 -8.72
C PHE A 121 -11.22 -1.92 -8.56
N LEU A 122 -10.90 -0.69 -8.97
CA LEU A 122 -11.86 0.41 -8.99
C LEU A 122 -12.77 0.29 -10.21
N ARG A 123 -14.07 0.28 -9.94
CA ARG A 123 -15.08 0.27 -10.99
C ARG A 123 -14.77 1.32 -12.06
N SER A 124 -14.62 0.87 -13.28
CA SER A 124 -14.13 1.68 -14.39
C SER A 124 -15.18 1.76 -15.50
N ARG A 125 -16.27 2.50 -15.27
CA ARG A 125 -17.21 2.84 -16.32
C ARG A 125 -16.61 3.91 -17.23
N VAL A 126 -16.42 3.60 -18.51
CA VAL A 126 -15.74 4.48 -19.46
C VAL A 126 -16.32 5.89 -19.46
N GLN A 127 -17.66 6.00 -19.49
CA GLN A 127 -18.36 7.30 -19.50
C GLN A 127 -18.10 8.12 -18.24
N GLU A 128 -18.08 7.48 -17.06
CA GLU A 128 -17.75 8.14 -15.79
C GLU A 128 -16.28 8.58 -15.79
N CYS A 129 -15.37 7.72 -16.27
CA CYS A 129 -13.95 8.05 -16.38
C CYS A 129 -13.68 9.21 -17.33
N ILE A 130 -14.38 9.28 -18.47
CA ILE A 130 -14.26 10.39 -19.42
C ILE A 130 -14.72 11.69 -18.75
N ARG A 131 -15.88 11.71 -18.11
CA ARG A 131 -16.40 12.90 -17.40
C ARG A 131 -15.44 13.35 -16.30
N ASN A 132 -14.97 12.43 -15.46
CA ASN A 132 -14.00 12.75 -14.40
C ASN A 132 -12.66 13.23 -14.97
N ASN A 133 -12.29 12.79 -16.19
CA ASN A 133 -11.07 13.22 -16.85
C ASN A 133 -11.14 14.68 -17.32
N GLU A 134 -12.34 15.19 -17.64
CA GLU A 134 -12.54 16.58 -18.04
C GLU A 134 -12.28 17.56 -16.89
N GLU A 135 -12.48 17.13 -15.64
CA GLU A 135 -12.28 17.90 -14.43
C GLU A 135 -10.80 17.88 -13.95
N ARG A 136 -9.91 17.14 -14.62
CA ARG A 136 -8.50 17.01 -14.20
C ARG A 136 -7.63 18.07 -14.86
N ASP A 137 -6.62 18.55 -14.10
CA ASP A 137 -5.58 19.44 -14.64
C ASP A 137 -4.76 18.74 -15.75
N LYS A 138 -4.41 17.46 -15.54
CA LYS A 138 -3.71 16.63 -16.53
C LYS A 138 -4.69 15.66 -17.17
N LYS A 139 -5.23 16.03 -18.31
CA LYS A 139 -6.19 15.23 -19.07
C LYS A 139 -5.49 14.10 -19.83
N VAL A 140 -6.10 12.91 -19.79
CA VAL A 140 -5.69 11.79 -20.64
C VAL A 140 -6.54 11.84 -21.91
N PRO A 141 -5.96 11.68 -23.11
CA PRO A 141 -6.75 11.66 -24.36
C PRO A 141 -7.86 10.60 -24.32
N ILE A 142 -9.06 10.97 -24.74
CA ILE A 142 -10.25 10.09 -24.70
C ILE A 142 -9.98 8.81 -25.48
N ALA A 143 -9.32 8.91 -26.65
CA ALA A 143 -8.95 7.74 -27.46
C ALA A 143 -8.03 6.76 -26.70
N ALA A 144 -7.11 7.26 -25.86
CA ALA A 144 -6.25 6.42 -25.03
C ALA A 144 -7.06 5.71 -23.93
N SER A 145 -8.01 6.40 -23.31
CA SER A 145 -8.92 5.79 -22.31
C SER A 145 -9.81 4.71 -22.91
N ALA A 146 -10.35 4.93 -24.10
CA ALA A 146 -11.14 3.94 -24.84
C ALA A 146 -10.30 2.72 -25.24
N SER A 147 -9.09 2.92 -25.76
CA SER A 147 -8.16 1.85 -26.09
C SER A 147 -7.76 1.02 -24.87
N MET A 148 -7.51 1.67 -23.73
CA MET A 148 -7.22 0.96 -22.47
C MET A 148 -8.42 0.16 -21.99
N SER A 149 -9.63 0.69 -22.11
CA SER A 149 -10.86 -0.02 -21.74
C SER A 149 -11.07 -1.28 -22.60
N ALA A 150 -10.83 -1.19 -23.90
CA ALA A 150 -10.96 -2.34 -24.81
C ALA A 150 -9.97 -3.48 -24.50
N ARG A 151 -8.82 -3.16 -23.89
CA ARG A 151 -7.78 -4.13 -23.52
C ARG A 151 -7.78 -4.52 -22.05
N LEU A 152 -8.64 -3.89 -21.23
CA LEU A 152 -8.70 -4.17 -19.81
C LEU A 152 -9.10 -5.62 -19.58
N ILE A 153 -8.25 -6.37 -18.88
CA ILE A 153 -8.52 -7.72 -18.42
C ILE A 153 -8.77 -7.66 -16.92
N LEU A 154 -9.96 -8.09 -16.49
CA LEU A 154 -10.33 -8.12 -15.08
C LEU A 154 -9.34 -8.97 -14.30
N PRO A 155 -9.00 -8.57 -13.05
CA PRO A 155 -8.09 -9.36 -12.22
C PRO A 155 -8.75 -10.66 -11.77
N SER A 156 -7.91 -11.65 -11.45
CA SER A 156 -8.31 -12.93 -10.88
C SER A 156 -7.42 -13.26 -9.69
N LYS A 157 -7.96 -13.93 -8.68
CA LYS A 157 -7.17 -14.47 -7.55
C LYS A 157 -6.09 -15.42 -8.01
N LYS A 158 -6.27 -16.09 -9.16
CA LYS A 158 -5.27 -16.99 -9.76
C LYS A 158 -3.96 -16.29 -10.17
N GLU A 159 -3.96 -14.97 -10.25
CA GLU A 159 -2.75 -14.19 -10.52
C GLU A 159 -1.77 -14.15 -9.34
N GLY A 160 -2.20 -14.56 -8.12
CA GLY A 160 -1.37 -14.59 -6.91
C GLY A 160 -1.75 -13.53 -5.87
N PHE A 161 -2.95 -12.98 -5.90
CA PHE A 161 -3.46 -12.11 -4.84
C PHE A 161 -3.90 -12.93 -3.62
N ASP A 162 -3.46 -12.55 -2.42
CA ASP A 162 -3.97 -13.08 -1.15
C ASP A 162 -5.38 -12.56 -0.87
N ALA A 163 -5.65 -11.31 -1.25
CA ALA A 163 -6.97 -10.73 -1.19
C ALA A 163 -7.23 -9.84 -2.41
N LEU A 164 -8.45 -9.90 -2.94
CA LEU A 164 -8.86 -9.12 -4.10
C LEU A 164 -10.23 -8.50 -3.82
N TYR A 165 -10.35 -7.20 -4.12
CA TYR A 165 -11.53 -6.40 -3.82
C TYR A 165 -12.04 -5.65 -5.04
N PHE A 166 -13.36 -5.52 -5.12
CA PHE A 166 -14.06 -4.60 -6.00
C PHE A 166 -14.38 -3.32 -5.24
N VAL A 167 -14.04 -2.17 -5.82
CA VAL A 167 -14.26 -0.85 -5.21
C VAL A 167 -15.22 -0.05 -6.06
N ASN A 168 -16.32 0.36 -5.47
CA ASN A 168 -17.31 1.23 -6.07
C ASN A 168 -17.33 2.58 -5.35
N ARG A 169 -17.22 3.68 -6.10
CA ARG A 169 -17.36 5.03 -5.54
C ARG A 169 -18.83 5.33 -5.30
N THR A 170 -19.15 5.86 -4.12
CA THR A 170 -20.48 6.30 -3.71
C THR A 170 -20.44 7.79 -3.33
N GLU A 171 -21.59 8.40 -3.10
CA GLU A 171 -21.68 9.79 -2.62
C GLU A 171 -21.02 9.97 -1.23
N LYS A 172 -21.06 8.92 -0.39
CA LYS A 172 -20.54 8.95 0.98
C LYS A 172 -19.08 8.47 1.10
N GLY A 173 -18.47 7.94 0.03
CA GLY A 173 -17.12 7.38 0.07
C GLY A 173 -16.94 6.23 -0.89
N TYR A 174 -16.49 5.09 -0.38
CA TYR A 174 -16.24 3.89 -1.16
C TYR A 174 -16.95 2.68 -0.54
N ASP A 175 -17.58 1.89 -1.40
CA ASP A 175 -18.07 0.55 -1.08
C ASP A 175 -17.01 -0.46 -1.54
N ILE A 176 -16.45 -1.19 -0.59
CA ILE A 176 -15.37 -2.15 -0.83
C ILE A 176 -15.93 -3.54 -0.54
N SER A 177 -16.04 -4.36 -1.56
CA SER A 177 -16.55 -5.72 -1.44
C SER A 177 -15.52 -6.75 -1.90
N PRO A 178 -15.52 -7.97 -1.34
CA PRO A 178 -14.68 -9.05 -1.83
C PRO A 178 -14.93 -9.31 -3.32
N TRP A 179 -13.84 -9.56 -4.06
CA TRP A 179 -13.91 -9.91 -5.47
C TRP A 179 -14.70 -11.21 -5.67
N LYS A 180 -15.65 -11.16 -6.58
CA LYS A 180 -16.38 -12.35 -7.03
C LYS A 180 -15.84 -12.74 -8.41
N GLU A 181 -15.26 -13.92 -8.50
CA GLU A 181 -14.90 -14.48 -9.79
C GLU A 181 -16.20 -14.82 -10.53
N ASN A 182 -16.39 -14.27 -11.72
CA ASN A 182 -17.46 -14.71 -12.58
C ASN A 182 -17.10 -16.11 -13.07
N ASN A 183 -17.93 -17.08 -12.73
CA ASN A 183 -17.87 -18.44 -13.29
C ASN A 183 -18.19 -18.42 -14.79
#